data_f68388e557581a2199490df2cb558916
#
_entry.id   f68388e557581a2199490df2cb558916
#
_cell.length_a   1.000
_cell.length_b   1.000
_cell.length_c   1.000
_cell.angle_alpha   90.00
_cell.angle_beta   90.00
_cell.angle_gamma   90.00
#
_symmetry.space_group_name_H-M   'P 1'
#
loop_
_entity.id
_entity.type
_entity.pdbx_description
1 polymer ?
#
loop_
_entity_poly.entity_id
_entity_poly.type
_entity_poly.pdbx_seq_one_letter_code
_entity_poly.pdbx_strand_id
1 'polypeptide(L)'
;LPPFELGRDTSYIGTMIDDLTTRGCLEPYRMFTSRAEHRLLLRIDNADLRLTPVGRRLGLVDDARWDRFSRRLARFERNRAAIHRATITLPEGERIPAARALKQPEVRLATLVENHQLSLEIDEASREIDVASLETSFKYEGYLKRQEQAVERQRRQEGRQIPDDFCFVGVPGLSREIVERLTTVRPATIGQASRIPGVTPAAIAVIGAYLNRPRTTTTV
;
A
#
# COMPACT_ATOMS: atom_id res chain seq x y z
N LEU A 1 -19.56 -15.25 -2.65
CA LEU A 1 -18.73 -14.26 -1.97
C LEU A 1 -18.93 -12.93 -2.67
N PRO A 2 -18.98 -11.80 -1.95
CA PRO A 2 -19.02 -10.48 -2.56
C PRO A 2 -17.74 -10.24 -3.39
N PRO A 3 -17.78 -9.36 -4.38
CA PRO A 3 -16.59 -8.95 -5.12
C PRO A 3 -15.50 -8.45 -4.18
N PHE A 4 -14.26 -8.84 -4.46
CA PHE A 4 -13.11 -8.45 -3.64
C PHE A 4 -12.03 -7.83 -4.55
N GLU A 5 -11.57 -6.64 -4.20
CA GLU A 5 -10.52 -5.94 -4.90
C GLU A 5 -9.37 -5.58 -3.95
N LEU A 6 -8.15 -5.70 -4.45
CA LEU A 6 -6.94 -5.22 -3.78
C LEU A 6 -6.61 -3.82 -4.29
N GLY A 7 -6.42 -2.88 -3.38
CA GLY A 7 -5.99 -1.52 -3.72
C GLY A 7 -4.57 -1.45 -4.27
N ARG A 8 -4.25 -0.38 -4.99
CA ARG A 8 -2.92 -0.05 -5.52
C ARG A 8 -1.85 0.06 -4.43
N ASP A 9 -2.25 0.50 -3.25
CA ASP A 9 -1.43 0.63 -2.04
C ASP A 9 -1.25 -0.69 -1.29
N THR A 10 -1.99 -1.73 -1.68
CA THR A 10 -1.99 -3.03 -1.00
C THR A 10 -1.21 -4.08 -1.78
N SER A 11 -1.23 -4.03 -3.12
CA SER A 11 -0.56 -5.03 -3.95
C SER A 11 -0.25 -4.53 -5.36
N TYR A 12 0.78 -5.13 -5.99
CA TYR A 12 1.07 -4.90 -7.41
C TYR A 12 -0.04 -5.40 -8.34
N ILE A 13 -0.74 -6.48 -7.95
CA ILE A 13 -1.90 -6.95 -8.73
C ILE A 13 -3.03 -5.93 -8.71
N GLY A 14 -3.23 -5.22 -7.57
CA GLY A 14 -4.16 -4.11 -7.48
C GLY A 14 -3.78 -2.96 -8.39
N THR A 15 -2.49 -2.59 -8.45
CA THR A 15 -1.99 -1.58 -9.39
C THR A 15 -2.24 -2.00 -10.84
N MET A 16 -1.96 -3.25 -11.19
CA MET A 16 -2.14 -3.77 -12.55
C MET A 16 -3.62 -3.76 -12.96
N ILE A 17 -4.51 -4.27 -12.12
CA ILE A 17 -5.95 -4.33 -12.43
C ILE A 17 -6.52 -2.92 -12.59
N ASP A 18 -6.19 -2.00 -11.69
CA ASP A 18 -6.64 -0.62 -11.79
C ASP A 18 -6.14 0.06 -13.08
N ASP A 19 -4.85 -0.12 -13.44
CA ASP A 19 -4.32 0.40 -14.70
C ASP A 19 -5.04 -0.18 -15.93
N LEU A 20 -5.28 -1.49 -15.96
CA LEU A 20 -5.94 -2.16 -17.09
C LEU A 20 -7.40 -1.74 -17.23
N THR A 21 -8.11 -1.53 -16.13
CA THR A 21 -9.53 -1.17 -16.17
C THR A 21 -9.76 0.32 -16.39
N THR A 22 -8.84 1.20 -15.96
CA THR A 22 -9.02 2.65 -16.08
C THR A 22 -8.33 3.25 -17.31
N ARG A 23 -7.14 2.76 -17.67
CA ARG A 23 -6.33 3.29 -18.78
C ARG A 23 -6.37 2.44 -20.02
N GLY A 24 -6.67 1.15 -19.87
CA GLY A 24 -6.49 0.15 -20.90
C GLY A 24 -5.02 -0.10 -21.25
N CYS A 25 -4.77 -1.07 -22.12
CA CYS A 25 -3.43 -1.36 -22.61
C CYS A 25 -3.52 -1.95 -24.03
N LEU A 26 -2.90 -1.29 -24.99
CA LEU A 26 -2.82 -1.75 -26.38
C LEU A 26 -1.61 -2.67 -26.62
N GLU A 27 -0.65 -2.66 -25.68
CA GLU A 27 0.56 -3.47 -25.68
C GLU A 27 0.56 -4.42 -24.47
N PRO A 28 1.42 -5.45 -24.42
CA PRO A 28 1.57 -6.26 -23.22
C PRO A 28 1.87 -5.39 -22.00
N TYR A 29 1.08 -5.55 -20.92
CA TYR A 29 1.23 -4.75 -19.72
C TYR A 29 2.61 -4.95 -19.09
N ARG A 30 3.29 -3.86 -18.78
CA ARG A 30 4.59 -3.85 -18.11
C ARG A 30 4.53 -3.00 -16.84
N MET A 31 4.96 -3.58 -15.72
CA MET A 31 5.04 -2.88 -14.44
C MET A 31 6.31 -2.05 -14.36
N PHE A 32 6.22 -0.79 -14.75
CA PHE A 32 7.29 0.18 -14.56
C PHE A 32 7.27 0.78 -13.15
N THR A 33 8.40 1.24 -12.67
CA THR A 33 8.52 1.93 -11.36
C THR A 33 7.65 3.19 -11.28
N SER A 34 7.40 3.84 -12.41
CA SER A 34 6.51 5.01 -12.53
C SER A 34 5.03 4.67 -12.30
N ARG A 35 4.64 3.39 -12.44
CA ARG A 35 3.27 2.91 -12.18
C ARG A 35 3.07 2.44 -10.73
N ALA A 36 4.16 2.23 -9.99
CA ALA A 36 4.17 1.70 -8.63
C ALA A 36 4.47 2.81 -7.62
N GLU A 37 3.54 3.72 -7.43
CA GLU A 37 3.66 4.86 -6.51
C GLU A 37 3.93 4.43 -5.06
N HIS A 38 3.44 3.24 -4.67
CA HIS A 38 3.57 2.70 -3.30
C HIS A 38 4.66 1.63 -3.17
N ARG A 39 5.66 1.59 -4.06
CA ARG A 39 6.69 0.53 -4.11
C ARG A 39 7.46 0.33 -2.81
N LEU A 40 7.61 1.35 -1.97
CA LEU A 40 8.27 1.21 -0.66
C LEU A 40 7.43 0.44 0.35
N LEU A 41 6.10 0.45 0.19
CA LEU A 41 5.18 -0.38 0.98
C LEU A 41 5.05 -1.79 0.39
N LEU A 42 5.11 -1.92 -0.94
CA LEU A 42 4.84 -3.15 -1.69
C LEU A 42 6.10 -4.00 -1.92
N ARG A 43 6.87 -4.24 -0.87
CA ARG A 43 8.11 -5.04 -0.98
C ARG A 43 7.82 -6.54 -0.91
N ILE A 44 8.74 -7.33 -1.44
CA ILE A 44 8.66 -8.79 -1.40
C ILE A 44 8.87 -9.33 0.01
N ASP A 45 9.76 -8.70 0.79
CA ASP A 45 10.11 -9.11 2.16
C ASP A 45 8.96 -8.98 3.16
N ASN A 46 7.96 -8.12 2.89
CA ASN A 46 6.78 -7.91 3.72
C ASN A 46 5.47 -8.36 3.05
N ALA A 47 5.53 -9.04 1.93
CA ALA A 47 4.34 -9.40 1.16
C ALA A 47 3.36 -10.28 1.96
N ASP A 48 3.89 -11.23 2.71
CA ASP A 48 3.08 -12.10 3.57
C ASP A 48 2.46 -11.33 4.74
N LEU A 49 3.19 -10.39 5.37
CA LEU A 49 2.67 -9.56 6.45
C LEU A 49 1.45 -8.71 5.99
N ARG A 50 1.43 -8.30 4.72
CA ARG A 50 0.34 -7.53 4.13
C ARG A 50 -0.82 -8.40 3.62
N LEU A 51 -0.51 -9.49 2.94
CA LEU A 51 -1.49 -10.21 2.13
C LEU A 51 -2.02 -11.50 2.79
N THR A 52 -1.26 -12.17 3.66
CA THR A 52 -1.71 -13.40 4.31
C THR A 52 -2.97 -13.21 5.15
N PRO A 53 -3.12 -12.14 5.96
CA PRO A 53 -4.37 -11.88 6.69
C PRO A 53 -5.58 -11.68 5.76
N VAL A 54 -5.35 -11.07 4.61
CA VAL A 54 -6.40 -10.89 3.59
C VAL A 54 -6.78 -12.23 2.99
N GLY A 55 -5.79 -13.02 2.57
CA GLY A 55 -6.02 -14.37 2.04
C GLY A 55 -6.74 -15.29 3.04
N ARG A 56 -6.43 -15.16 4.35
CA ARG A 56 -7.13 -15.92 5.40
C ARG A 56 -8.61 -15.57 5.47
N ARG A 57 -8.95 -14.28 5.45
CA ARG A 57 -10.36 -13.84 5.44
C ARG A 57 -11.14 -14.31 4.22
N LEU A 58 -10.45 -14.48 3.09
CA LEU A 58 -11.03 -14.96 1.84
C LEU A 58 -11.08 -16.50 1.73
N GLY A 59 -10.57 -17.23 2.73
CA GLY A 59 -10.52 -18.69 2.70
C GLY A 59 -9.43 -19.27 1.80
N LEU A 60 -8.46 -18.46 1.35
CA LEU A 60 -7.34 -18.88 0.49
C LEU A 60 -6.13 -19.42 1.27
N VAL A 61 -6.11 -19.20 2.58
CA VAL A 61 -5.02 -19.61 3.47
C VAL A 61 -5.56 -20.64 4.46
N ASP A 62 -5.04 -21.86 4.38
CA ASP A 62 -5.33 -22.96 5.29
C ASP A 62 -4.76 -22.75 6.71
N ASP A 63 -5.12 -23.62 7.65
CA ASP A 63 -4.69 -23.49 9.04
C ASP A 63 -3.17 -23.66 9.19
N ALA A 64 -2.54 -24.56 8.46
CA ALA A 64 -1.10 -24.81 8.53
C ALA A 64 -0.30 -23.60 8.05
N ARG A 65 -0.75 -22.93 6.99
CA ARG A 65 -0.16 -21.67 6.50
C ARG A 65 -0.39 -20.53 7.46
N TRP A 66 -1.60 -20.43 8.02
CA TRP A 66 -1.95 -19.44 9.00
C TRP A 66 -1.09 -19.54 10.26
N ASP A 67 -0.87 -20.75 10.78
CA ASP A 67 -0.03 -21.00 11.95
C ASP A 67 1.44 -20.62 11.69
N ARG A 68 1.97 -20.94 10.51
CA ARG A 68 3.33 -20.51 10.13
C ARG A 68 3.44 -18.99 10.06
N PHE A 69 2.48 -18.35 9.43
CA PHE A 69 2.40 -16.88 9.35
C PHE A 69 2.31 -16.26 10.75
N SER A 70 1.43 -16.75 11.60
CA SER A 70 1.21 -16.23 12.96
C SER A 70 2.48 -16.33 13.81
N ARG A 71 3.22 -17.44 13.71
CA ARG A 71 4.52 -17.58 14.38
C ARG A 71 5.54 -16.57 13.84
N ARG A 72 5.61 -16.38 12.54
CA ARG A 72 6.51 -15.40 11.93
C ARG A 72 6.14 -13.97 12.34
N LEU A 73 4.87 -13.61 12.31
CA LEU A 73 4.40 -12.29 12.73
C LEU A 73 4.74 -12.01 14.21
N ALA A 74 4.44 -12.97 15.09
CA ALA A 74 4.75 -12.84 16.51
C ALA A 74 6.26 -12.68 16.76
N ARG A 75 7.11 -13.43 16.05
CA ARG A 75 8.56 -13.30 16.09
C ARG A 75 9.03 -11.93 15.59
N PHE A 76 8.50 -11.46 14.47
CA PHE A 76 8.80 -10.15 13.92
C PHE A 76 8.50 -9.03 14.94
N GLU A 77 7.33 -9.05 15.59
CA GLU A 77 6.94 -8.04 16.57
C GLU A 77 7.80 -8.11 17.84
N ARG A 78 8.13 -9.32 18.34
CA ARG A 78 9.04 -9.46 19.49
C ARG A 78 10.44 -8.93 19.17
N ASN A 79 10.99 -9.27 18.02
CA ASN A 79 12.29 -8.78 17.57
C ASN A 79 12.29 -7.27 17.37
N ARG A 80 11.24 -6.71 16.77
CA ARG A 80 11.07 -5.26 16.62
C ARG A 80 11.07 -4.56 17.98
N ALA A 81 10.32 -5.08 18.94
CA ALA A 81 10.31 -4.57 20.30
C ALA A 81 11.66 -4.71 21.01
N ALA A 82 12.39 -5.81 20.79
CA ALA A 82 13.74 -6.01 21.33
C ALA A 82 14.73 -4.97 20.78
N ILE A 83 14.72 -4.70 19.47
CA ILE A 83 15.57 -3.68 18.83
C ILE A 83 15.27 -2.28 19.36
N HIS A 84 14.00 -1.92 19.60
CA HIS A 84 13.66 -0.63 20.19
C HIS A 84 14.20 -0.44 21.62
N ARG A 85 14.33 -1.51 22.39
CA ARG A 85 14.84 -1.47 23.78
C ARG A 85 16.36 -1.61 23.86
N ALA A 86 17.00 -2.14 22.85
CA ALA A 86 18.42 -2.43 22.86
C ALA A 86 19.28 -1.18 22.61
N THR A 87 20.47 -1.21 23.19
CA THR A 87 21.55 -0.26 22.92
C THR A 87 22.74 -1.03 22.37
N ILE A 88 23.38 -0.54 21.34
CA ILE A 88 24.58 -1.12 20.75
C ILE A 88 25.77 -0.19 20.89
N THR A 89 26.97 -0.72 20.72
CA THR A 89 28.20 0.04 20.68
C THR A 89 28.70 0.13 19.23
N LEU A 90 28.87 1.35 18.73
CA LEU A 90 29.46 1.58 17.42
C LEU A 90 30.99 1.29 17.45
N PRO A 91 31.63 1.09 16.27
CA PRO A 91 33.07 0.84 16.20
C PRO A 91 33.92 1.91 16.89
N GLU A 92 33.43 3.14 16.97
CA GLU A 92 34.07 4.29 17.60
C GLU A 92 33.89 4.32 19.12
N GLY A 93 33.20 3.32 19.69
CA GLY A 93 32.97 3.19 21.16
C GLY A 93 31.72 3.93 21.65
N GLU A 94 31.02 4.68 20.82
CA GLU A 94 29.77 5.35 21.20
C GLU A 94 28.64 4.35 21.39
N ARG A 95 27.89 4.51 22.50
CA ARG A 95 26.67 3.72 22.75
C ARG A 95 25.42 4.46 22.30
N ILE A 96 24.68 3.86 21.36
CA ILE A 96 23.45 4.44 20.83
C ILE A 96 22.30 3.42 20.81
N PRO A 97 21.04 3.86 20.82
CA PRO A 97 19.90 2.96 20.63
C PRO A 97 20.02 2.19 19.32
N ALA A 98 19.80 0.87 19.35
CA ALA A 98 19.89 0.02 18.16
C ALA A 98 18.96 0.46 17.03
N ALA A 99 17.74 0.90 17.36
CA ALA A 99 16.79 1.45 16.41
C ALA A 99 17.31 2.72 15.68
N ARG A 100 18.16 3.53 16.37
CA ARG A 100 18.81 4.71 15.76
C ARG A 100 19.99 4.28 14.88
N ALA A 101 20.78 3.33 15.35
CA ALA A 101 21.91 2.81 14.60
C ALA A 101 21.49 2.20 13.27
N LEU A 102 20.42 1.39 13.27
CA LEU A 102 19.88 0.76 12.05
C LEU A 102 19.37 1.75 10.98
N LYS A 103 19.21 3.03 11.31
CA LYS A 103 18.90 4.07 10.32
C LYS A 103 20.14 4.52 9.53
N GLN A 104 21.33 4.19 10.00
CA GLN A 104 22.57 4.47 9.31
C GLN A 104 22.80 3.44 8.18
N PRO A 105 23.19 3.87 6.95
CA PRO A 105 23.38 2.96 5.82
C PRO A 105 24.38 1.83 6.07
N GLU A 106 25.46 2.13 6.82
CA GLU A 106 26.58 1.24 7.11
C GLU A 106 26.21 0.12 8.09
N VAL A 107 25.25 0.38 8.97
CA VAL A 107 24.87 -0.56 10.03
C VAL A 107 23.94 -1.62 9.47
N ARG A 108 24.35 -2.89 9.60
CA ARG A 108 23.58 -4.05 9.14
C ARG A 108 23.07 -4.86 10.34
N LEU A 109 21.80 -5.23 10.29
CA LEU A 109 21.18 -6.02 11.34
C LEU A 109 21.86 -7.40 11.47
N ALA A 110 22.20 -8.04 10.34
CA ALA A 110 22.91 -9.31 10.35
C ALA A 110 24.23 -9.23 11.12
N THR A 111 25.05 -8.21 10.88
CA THR A 111 26.32 -7.98 11.56
C THR A 111 26.15 -7.75 13.08
N LEU A 112 25.10 -7.03 13.49
CA LEU A 112 24.82 -6.82 14.91
C LEU A 112 24.44 -8.10 15.65
N VAL A 113 23.73 -9.02 14.97
CA VAL A 113 23.39 -10.34 15.49
C VAL A 113 24.62 -11.25 15.54
N GLU A 114 25.42 -11.29 14.48
CA GLU A 114 26.66 -12.08 14.41
C GLU A 114 27.68 -11.67 15.45
N ASN A 115 27.81 -10.38 15.71
CA ASN A 115 28.70 -9.83 16.75
C ASN A 115 28.10 -9.86 18.16
N HIS A 116 27.00 -10.56 18.37
CA HIS A 116 26.29 -10.70 19.65
C HIS A 116 25.89 -9.36 20.30
N GLN A 117 25.80 -8.29 19.55
CA GLN A 117 25.31 -7.00 20.04
C GLN A 117 23.78 -6.95 20.17
N LEU A 118 23.08 -7.79 19.41
CA LEU A 118 21.65 -7.99 19.48
C LEU A 118 21.32 -9.48 19.55
N SER A 119 20.43 -9.83 20.47
CA SER A 119 19.84 -11.18 20.54
C SER A 119 18.44 -11.12 19.97
N LEU A 120 18.20 -11.84 18.86
CA LEU A 120 16.93 -11.92 18.18
C LEU A 120 16.47 -13.37 18.04
N GLU A 121 15.17 -13.58 18.06
CA GLU A 121 14.58 -14.86 17.72
C GLU A 121 14.65 -15.06 16.19
N ILE A 122 15.42 -16.02 15.71
CA ILE A 122 15.60 -16.30 14.30
C ILE A 122 15.16 -17.73 14.02
N ASP A 123 14.39 -17.87 12.94
CA ASP A 123 14.07 -19.16 12.34
C ASP A 123 14.98 -19.33 11.13
N GLU A 124 15.87 -20.32 11.14
CA GLU A 124 16.86 -20.52 10.08
C GLU A 124 16.21 -20.71 8.70
N ALA A 125 15.01 -21.30 8.65
CA ALA A 125 14.28 -21.50 7.39
C ALA A 125 13.79 -20.17 6.76
N SER A 126 13.69 -19.09 7.55
CA SER A 126 13.21 -17.77 7.09
C SER A 126 14.18 -16.64 7.44
N ARG A 127 15.41 -16.96 7.85
CA ARG A 127 16.42 -16.01 8.37
C ARG A 127 16.60 -14.78 7.48
N GLU A 128 16.83 -14.99 6.19
CA GLU A 128 17.09 -13.90 5.24
C GLU A 128 15.91 -12.92 5.16
N ILE A 129 14.68 -13.48 5.05
CA ILE A 129 13.46 -12.67 4.95
C ILE A 129 13.18 -11.97 6.26
N ASP A 130 13.36 -12.64 7.41
CA ASP A 130 13.11 -12.06 8.73
C ASP A 130 14.08 -10.91 9.00
N VAL A 131 15.38 -11.09 8.73
CA VAL A 131 16.40 -10.06 8.89
C VAL A 131 16.16 -8.89 7.93
N ALA A 132 15.89 -9.17 6.65
CA ALA A 132 15.63 -8.14 5.64
C ALA A 132 14.38 -7.31 5.99
N SER A 133 13.30 -7.97 6.42
CA SER A 133 12.05 -7.28 6.81
C SER A 133 12.27 -6.36 8.00
N LEU A 134 12.99 -6.84 9.05
CA LEU A 134 13.31 -6.06 10.23
C LEU A 134 14.23 -4.88 9.87
N GLU A 135 15.37 -5.13 9.22
CA GLU A 135 16.32 -4.08 8.83
C GLU A 135 15.64 -2.98 8.02
N THR A 136 14.86 -3.38 7.01
CA THR A 136 14.14 -2.44 6.14
C THR A 136 13.10 -1.63 6.92
N SER A 137 12.42 -2.23 7.90
CA SER A 137 11.42 -1.54 8.71
C SER A 137 12.03 -0.37 9.50
N PHE A 138 13.27 -0.50 9.98
CA PHE A 138 13.99 0.57 10.68
C PHE A 138 14.65 1.58 9.74
N LYS A 139 15.36 1.10 8.70
CA LYS A 139 16.05 1.98 7.73
C LYS A 139 15.09 2.94 7.02
N TYR A 140 13.93 2.45 6.66
CA TYR A 140 12.95 3.23 5.92
C TYR A 140 11.77 3.74 6.76
N GLU A 141 11.83 3.64 8.09
CA GLU A 141 10.73 4.00 8.99
C GLU A 141 10.15 5.39 8.69
N GLY A 142 10.99 6.41 8.53
CA GLY A 142 10.53 7.77 8.24
C GLY A 142 9.88 7.93 6.87
N TYR A 143 10.35 7.18 5.88
CA TYR A 143 9.76 7.16 4.53
C TYR A 143 8.46 6.37 4.51
N LEU A 144 8.42 5.23 5.17
CA LEU A 144 7.22 4.39 5.30
C LEU A 144 6.10 5.15 5.98
N LYS A 145 6.37 5.79 7.11
CA LYS A 145 5.39 6.61 7.84
C LYS A 145 4.83 7.75 6.97
N ARG A 146 5.69 8.45 6.20
CA ARG A 146 5.23 9.49 5.27
C ARG A 146 4.37 8.91 4.15
N GLN A 147 4.74 7.76 3.61
CA GLN A 147 3.97 7.11 2.56
C GLN A 147 2.63 6.58 3.08
N GLU A 148 2.60 5.97 4.26
CA GLU A 148 1.34 5.56 4.92
C GLU A 148 0.38 6.74 5.14
N GLN A 149 0.91 7.87 5.60
CA GLN A 149 0.11 9.09 5.74
C GLN A 149 -0.38 9.65 4.39
N ALA A 150 0.43 9.52 3.33
CA ALA A 150 0.03 9.91 1.98
C ALA A 150 -1.07 8.99 1.45
N VAL A 151 -0.91 7.67 1.62
CA VAL A 151 -1.91 6.65 1.28
C VAL A 151 -3.22 6.92 2.01
N GLU A 152 -3.17 7.17 3.33
CA GLU A 152 -4.38 7.41 4.10
C GLU A 152 -5.11 8.69 3.66
N ARG A 153 -4.35 9.77 3.35
CA ARG A 153 -4.94 10.99 2.79
C ARG A 153 -5.56 10.73 1.42
N GLN A 154 -4.85 9.99 0.57
CA GLN A 154 -5.31 9.63 -0.77
C GLN A 154 -6.57 8.76 -0.69
N ARG A 155 -6.59 7.73 0.16
CA ARG A 155 -7.78 6.90 0.40
C ARG A 155 -9.00 7.71 0.82
N ARG A 156 -8.82 8.69 1.71
CA ARG A 156 -9.92 9.59 2.14
C ARG A 156 -10.44 10.45 1.01
N GLN A 157 -9.57 10.92 0.13
CA GLN A 157 -9.93 11.77 -1.01
C GLN A 157 -10.50 10.94 -2.17
N GLU A 158 -9.85 9.82 -2.50
CA GLU A 158 -10.13 9.00 -3.66
C GLU A 158 -11.17 7.91 -3.40
N GLY A 159 -11.30 7.43 -2.16
CA GLY A 159 -12.22 6.36 -1.78
C GLY A 159 -13.71 6.76 -1.83
N ARG A 160 -13.98 8.00 -2.21
CA ARG A 160 -15.35 8.48 -2.33
C ARG A 160 -16.03 7.80 -3.49
N GLN A 161 -17.11 7.06 -3.18
CA GLN A 161 -17.86 6.29 -4.15
C GLN A 161 -18.60 7.20 -5.13
N ILE A 162 -18.60 6.83 -6.40
CA ILE A 162 -19.46 7.36 -7.44
C ILE A 162 -20.58 6.34 -7.59
N PRO A 163 -21.86 6.71 -7.34
CA PRO A 163 -22.98 5.78 -7.50
C PRO A 163 -23.09 5.27 -8.92
N ASP A 164 -23.46 4.00 -9.09
CA ASP A 164 -23.58 3.37 -10.41
C ASP A 164 -24.60 4.10 -11.33
N ASP A 165 -25.59 4.75 -10.73
CA ASP A 165 -26.62 5.56 -11.42
C ASP A 165 -26.20 7.03 -11.63
N PHE A 166 -24.97 7.41 -11.30
CA PHE A 166 -24.50 8.78 -11.47
C PHE A 166 -24.40 9.14 -12.97
N CYS A 167 -25.13 10.16 -13.37
CA CYS A 167 -25.11 10.66 -14.75
C CYS A 167 -24.09 11.79 -14.89
N PHE A 168 -23.04 11.55 -15.69
CA PHE A 168 -22.04 12.57 -16.00
C PHE A 168 -22.53 13.58 -17.04
N VAL A 169 -23.58 13.22 -17.83
CA VAL A 169 -24.17 14.09 -18.84
C VAL A 169 -24.90 15.23 -18.15
N GLY A 170 -24.67 16.46 -18.60
CA GLY A 170 -25.30 17.65 -18.05
C GLY A 170 -24.63 18.21 -16.78
N VAL A 171 -23.54 17.62 -16.30
CA VAL A 171 -22.75 18.19 -15.20
C VAL A 171 -21.98 19.41 -15.70
N PRO A 172 -22.31 20.64 -15.28
CA PRO A 172 -21.62 21.85 -15.70
C PRO A 172 -20.13 21.81 -15.35
N GLY A 173 -19.28 22.21 -16.30
CA GLY A 173 -17.81 22.21 -16.10
C GLY A 173 -17.12 20.91 -16.55
N LEU A 174 -17.85 19.90 -17.00
CA LEU A 174 -17.29 18.75 -17.70
C LEU A 174 -17.33 18.96 -19.21
N SER A 175 -16.18 18.80 -19.89
CA SER A 175 -16.14 18.79 -21.36
C SER A 175 -16.81 17.53 -21.91
N ARG A 176 -17.27 17.60 -23.17
CA ARG A 176 -17.87 16.45 -23.86
C ARG A 176 -16.95 15.23 -23.86
N GLU A 177 -15.67 15.43 -24.09
CA GLU A 177 -14.65 14.37 -24.09
C GLU A 177 -14.54 13.69 -22.70
N ILE A 178 -14.51 14.48 -21.62
CA ILE A 178 -14.45 13.96 -20.25
C ILE A 178 -15.71 13.16 -19.92
N VAL A 179 -16.89 13.67 -20.31
CA VAL A 179 -18.16 12.97 -20.11
C VAL A 179 -18.17 11.62 -20.84
N GLU A 180 -17.72 11.58 -22.10
CA GLU A 180 -17.64 10.35 -22.89
C GLU A 180 -16.72 9.32 -22.24
N ARG A 181 -15.52 9.72 -21.81
CA ARG A 181 -14.56 8.85 -21.14
C ARG A 181 -15.10 8.30 -19.82
N LEU A 182 -15.67 9.17 -18.98
CA LEU A 182 -16.26 8.76 -17.69
C LEU A 182 -17.46 7.81 -17.88
N THR A 183 -18.27 8.04 -18.92
CA THR A 183 -19.41 7.18 -19.24
C THR A 183 -18.97 5.81 -19.76
N THR A 184 -17.87 5.76 -20.52
CA THR A 184 -17.31 4.51 -21.05
C THR A 184 -16.65 3.68 -19.95
N VAL A 185 -15.80 4.30 -19.12
CA VAL A 185 -15.02 3.59 -18.07
C VAL A 185 -15.87 3.28 -16.84
N ARG A 186 -16.87 4.10 -16.52
CA ARG A 186 -17.72 3.99 -15.33
C ARG A 186 -16.93 3.77 -14.03
N PRO A 187 -16.09 4.73 -13.66
CA PRO A 187 -15.27 4.59 -12.44
C PRO A 187 -16.16 4.50 -11.19
N ALA A 188 -15.87 3.53 -10.32
CA ALA A 188 -16.61 3.35 -9.07
C ALA A 188 -16.21 4.37 -7.98
N THR A 189 -15.04 5.04 -8.13
CA THR A 189 -14.55 6.00 -7.14
C THR A 189 -13.98 7.26 -7.81
N ILE A 190 -13.91 8.35 -7.04
CA ILE A 190 -13.22 9.58 -7.45
C ILE A 190 -11.75 9.30 -7.82
N GLY A 191 -11.09 8.41 -7.08
CA GLY A 191 -9.72 8.00 -7.38
C GLY A 191 -9.57 7.32 -8.73
N GLN A 192 -10.45 6.38 -9.06
CA GLN A 192 -10.49 5.77 -10.38
C GLN A 192 -10.73 6.82 -11.47
N ALA A 193 -11.70 7.70 -11.26
CA ALA A 193 -12.00 8.79 -12.21
C ALA A 193 -10.78 9.67 -12.47
N SER A 194 -10.00 10.00 -11.45
CA SER A 194 -8.80 10.87 -11.56
C SER A 194 -7.67 10.24 -12.38
N ARG A 195 -7.63 8.91 -12.50
CA ARG A 195 -6.60 8.18 -13.25
C ARG A 195 -6.95 7.95 -14.73
N ILE A 196 -8.17 8.27 -15.14
CA ILE A 196 -8.59 8.15 -16.54
C ILE A 196 -7.83 9.20 -17.37
N PRO A 197 -7.12 8.81 -18.45
CA PRO A 197 -6.42 9.75 -19.30
C PRO A 197 -7.36 10.85 -19.84
N GLY A 198 -6.96 12.13 -19.72
CA GLY A 198 -7.74 13.27 -20.16
C GLY A 198 -8.75 13.80 -19.14
N VAL A 199 -8.97 13.14 -18.01
CA VAL A 199 -9.75 13.70 -16.89
C VAL A 199 -8.86 14.64 -16.09
N THR A 200 -9.27 15.91 -15.99
CA THR A 200 -8.48 16.95 -15.31
C THR A 200 -8.81 17.04 -13.81
N PRO A 201 -7.88 17.58 -12.98
CA PRO A 201 -8.17 17.83 -11.56
C PRO A 201 -9.40 18.74 -11.35
N ALA A 202 -9.66 19.68 -12.26
CA ALA A 202 -10.84 20.54 -12.22
C ALA A 202 -12.12 19.72 -12.41
N ALA A 203 -12.14 18.76 -13.34
CA ALA A 203 -13.26 17.86 -13.53
C ALA A 203 -13.54 17.00 -12.30
N ILE A 204 -12.49 16.49 -11.67
CA ILE A 204 -12.59 15.74 -10.41
C ILE A 204 -13.20 16.59 -9.28
N ALA A 205 -12.77 17.84 -9.14
CA ALA A 205 -13.35 18.78 -8.17
C ALA A 205 -14.84 19.02 -8.43
N VAL A 206 -15.23 19.19 -9.69
CA VAL A 206 -16.63 19.33 -10.10
C VAL A 206 -17.46 18.11 -9.73
N ILE A 207 -17.01 16.91 -10.11
CA ILE A 207 -17.69 15.64 -9.75
C ILE A 207 -17.83 15.53 -8.23
N GLY A 208 -16.74 15.80 -7.50
CA GLY A 208 -16.73 15.80 -6.04
C GLY A 208 -17.77 16.74 -5.43
N ALA A 209 -17.94 17.95 -5.98
CA ALA A 209 -18.94 18.91 -5.53
C ALA A 209 -20.37 18.42 -5.84
N TYR A 210 -20.59 17.81 -7.00
CA TYR A 210 -21.89 17.24 -7.38
C TYR A 210 -22.30 16.05 -6.51
N LEU A 211 -21.38 15.20 -6.14
CA LEU A 211 -21.65 14.09 -5.22
C LEU A 211 -22.03 14.56 -3.80
N ASN A 212 -21.72 15.81 -3.42
CA ASN A 212 -22.11 16.40 -2.14
C ASN A 212 -23.50 17.07 -2.15
N ARG A 213 -24.09 17.26 -3.33
CA ARG A 213 -25.44 17.87 -3.41
C ARG A 213 -26.48 16.86 -2.90
N PRO A 214 -27.39 17.27 -2.02
CA PRO A 214 -28.53 16.44 -1.70
C PRO A 214 -29.26 16.11 -3.00
N ARG A 215 -29.54 14.81 -3.22
CA ARG A 215 -30.34 14.39 -4.37
C ARG A 215 -31.71 15.01 -4.24
N THR A 216 -31.98 16.05 -5.01
CA THR A 216 -33.36 16.49 -5.26
C THR A 216 -34.00 15.39 -6.08
N THR A 217 -34.78 14.53 -5.44
CA THR A 217 -35.66 13.57 -6.13
C THR A 217 -36.67 14.42 -6.90
N THR A 218 -36.41 14.69 -8.16
CA THR A 218 -37.43 15.19 -9.05
C THR A 218 -38.33 14.00 -9.35
N THR A 219 -39.39 13.86 -8.57
CA THR A 219 -40.50 12.99 -8.92
C THR A 219 -41.17 13.62 -10.13
N VAL A 220 -41.13 12.96 -11.27
CA VAL A 220 -41.98 13.19 -12.44
C VAL A 220 -43.12 12.20 -12.38
#